data_6228ce45164883988e8d7747f20659a9
#
_entry.id   6228ce45164883988e8d7747f20659a9
#
_cell.length_a   1.000
_cell.length_b   1.000
_cell.length_c   1.000
_cell.angle_alpha   90.00
_cell.angle_beta   90.00
_cell.angle_gamma   90.00
#
_symmetry.space_group_name_H-M   'P 1'
#
loop_
_entity.id
_entity.type
_entity.pdbx_description
1 polymer ?
#
loop_
_entity_poly.entity_id
_entity_poly.type
_entity_poly.pdbx_seq_one_letter_code
_entity_poly.pdbx_strand_id
1 'polypeptide(L)'
;MNMLIYCENGNLTIRKPNRLEWSYQNTDRPNLGFDYDVLVYDDIEVKIMKWEEGVPFENQTKITLTDDEVDAIEQYIENSAPPEGVNLNNQYSEELVKLVNDYVNRQIQSYGFTSDVEVVAAGREGSNHPLRSDARRVLEYYDAIWNVYLNIMNEVKETREDLLKDFEFYANQLPNPQQSLIG
;
A
#
# COMPACT_ATOMS: atom_id res chain seq x y z
N MET A 1 -8.50 5.24 8.64
CA MET A 1 -9.85 4.77 8.28
C MET A 1 -9.96 3.33 8.72
N ASN A 2 -10.68 3.06 9.80
CA ASN A 2 -10.91 1.72 10.33
C ASN A 2 -12.02 1.04 9.52
N MET A 3 -11.88 -0.26 9.27
CA MET A 3 -12.95 -1.05 8.66
C MET A 3 -12.95 -2.47 9.22
N LEU A 4 -14.14 -2.96 9.53
CA LEU A 4 -14.40 -4.34 9.87
C LEU A 4 -15.63 -4.79 9.09
N ILE A 5 -15.48 -5.77 8.22
CA ILE A 5 -16.57 -6.37 7.48
C ILE A 5 -16.59 -7.86 7.80
N TYR A 6 -17.73 -8.33 8.29
CA TYR A 6 -17.99 -9.75 8.49
C TYR A 6 -19.28 -10.14 7.79
N CYS A 7 -19.23 -11.20 7.00
CA CYS A 7 -20.37 -11.72 6.25
C CYS A 7 -20.76 -13.09 6.80
N GLU A 8 -22.03 -13.46 6.66
CA GLU A 8 -22.61 -14.72 7.14
C GLU A 8 -21.88 -15.99 6.63
N ASN A 9 -21.21 -15.89 5.49
CA ASN A 9 -20.41 -16.97 4.92
C ASN A 9 -19.02 -17.15 5.57
N GLY A 10 -18.76 -16.46 6.67
CA GLY A 10 -17.51 -16.52 7.41
C GLY A 10 -16.35 -15.73 6.77
N ASN A 11 -16.65 -14.82 5.84
CA ASN A 11 -15.63 -13.91 5.30
C ASN A 11 -15.48 -12.70 6.23
N LEU A 12 -14.26 -12.48 6.70
CA LEU A 12 -13.87 -11.36 7.56
C LEU A 12 -12.83 -10.51 6.84
N THR A 13 -13.09 -9.21 6.70
CA THR A 13 -12.13 -8.23 6.18
C THR A 13 -11.87 -7.18 7.24
N ILE A 14 -10.61 -6.88 7.48
CA ILE A 14 -10.15 -5.89 8.45
C ILE A 14 -9.25 -4.88 7.73
N ARG A 15 -9.49 -3.59 7.97
CA ARG A 15 -8.63 -2.50 7.53
C ARG A 15 -8.30 -1.59 8.70
N LYS A 16 -7.02 -1.33 8.92
CA LYS A 16 -6.52 -0.39 9.93
C LYS A 16 -6.48 1.06 9.42
N PRO A 17 -6.33 2.07 10.29
CA PRO A 17 -6.26 3.49 9.90
C PRO A 17 -5.15 3.78 8.88
N ASN A 18 -4.04 3.05 8.97
CA ASN A 18 -2.90 3.11 8.06
C ASN A 18 -3.15 2.46 6.68
N ARG A 19 -4.40 2.04 6.41
CA ARG A 19 -4.86 1.35 5.21
C ARG A 19 -4.34 -0.08 5.03
N LEU A 20 -3.71 -0.68 6.03
CA LEU A 20 -3.44 -2.10 6.00
C LEU A 20 -4.77 -2.87 6.00
N GLU A 21 -4.95 -3.70 4.99
CA GLU A 21 -6.15 -4.51 4.81
C GLU A 21 -5.79 -5.98 4.61
N TRP A 22 -6.54 -6.86 5.25
CA TRP A 22 -6.43 -8.30 5.05
C TRP A 22 -7.77 -8.98 5.23
N SER A 23 -7.91 -10.16 4.67
CA SER A 23 -9.14 -10.93 4.73
C SER A 23 -8.89 -12.37 5.13
N TYR A 24 -9.83 -12.90 5.89
CA TYR A 24 -9.91 -14.30 6.25
C TYR A 24 -11.14 -14.92 5.56
N GLN A 25 -11.06 -16.19 5.23
CA GLN A 25 -12.18 -16.96 4.71
C GLN A 25 -12.54 -18.08 5.69
N ASN A 26 -13.83 -18.39 5.81
CA ASN A 26 -14.35 -19.45 6.68
C ASN A 26 -13.87 -19.30 8.12
N THR A 27 -13.86 -18.08 8.64
CA THR A 27 -13.51 -17.79 10.04
C THR A 27 -14.75 -17.68 10.92
N ASP A 28 -14.56 -17.92 12.20
CA ASP A 28 -15.59 -17.67 13.18
C ASP A 28 -15.89 -16.17 13.29
N ARG A 29 -17.13 -15.87 13.63
CA ARG A 29 -17.58 -14.50 13.88
C ARG A 29 -16.75 -13.86 15.00
N PRO A 30 -16.21 -12.64 14.78
CA PRO A 30 -15.56 -11.87 15.83
C PRO A 30 -16.45 -11.74 17.07
N ASN A 31 -15.91 -12.04 18.24
CA ASN A 31 -16.62 -11.85 19.51
C ASN A 31 -16.45 -10.38 19.95
N LEU A 32 -17.46 -9.57 19.71
CA LEU A 32 -17.48 -8.14 20.03
C LEU A 32 -18.34 -7.84 21.29
N GLY A 33 -18.84 -8.89 21.97
CA GLY A 33 -19.67 -8.73 23.16
C GLY A 33 -21.17 -8.50 22.87
N PHE A 34 -21.56 -8.40 21.60
CA PHE A 34 -22.96 -8.30 21.17
C PHE A 34 -23.25 -9.28 20.04
N ASP A 35 -24.54 -9.50 19.76
CA ASP A 35 -24.97 -10.51 18.80
C ASP A 35 -25.33 -9.89 17.44
N TYR A 36 -24.71 -10.40 16.38
CA TYR A 36 -24.91 -9.98 14.99
C TYR A 36 -24.62 -11.14 14.03
N ASP A 37 -25.11 -11.10 12.82
CA ASP A 37 -24.81 -12.07 11.77
C ASP A 37 -23.99 -11.45 10.63
N VAL A 38 -24.25 -10.18 10.31
CA VAL A 38 -23.49 -9.38 9.32
C VAL A 38 -23.10 -8.08 9.97
N LEU A 39 -21.84 -7.68 9.78
CA LEU A 39 -21.30 -6.42 10.26
C LEU A 39 -20.57 -5.73 9.13
N VAL A 40 -20.93 -4.47 8.88
CA VAL A 40 -20.18 -3.55 8.03
C VAL A 40 -19.93 -2.30 8.88
N TYR A 41 -18.69 -2.07 9.21
CA TYR A 41 -18.22 -0.91 9.94
C TYR A 41 -17.12 -0.23 9.11
N ASP A 42 -17.38 0.97 8.64
CA ASP A 42 -16.38 1.84 8.03
C ASP A 42 -16.67 3.30 8.42
N ASP A 43 -15.82 4.24 8.01
CA ASP A 43 -15.98 5.66 8.34
C ASP A 43 -17.20 6.33 7.66
N ILE A 44 -17.83 5.64 6.72
CA ILE A 44 -18.96 6.15 5.95
C ILE A 44 -20.27 5.52 6.45
N GLU A 45 -20.21 4.26 6.82
CA GLU A 45 -21.42 3.50 7.11
C GLU A 45 -21.19 2.48 8.24
N VAL A 46 -22.14 2.46 9.18
CA VAL A 46 -22.24 1.40 10.19
C VAL A 46 -23.53 0.64 9.93
N LYS A 47 -23.39 -0.61 9.47
CA LYS A 47 -24.50 -1.52 9.26
C LYS A 47 -24.25 -2.81 9.99
N ILE A 48 -25.10 -3.09 10.98
CA ILE A 48 -25.11 -4.35 11.69
C ILE A 48 -26.48 -4.95 11.55
N MET A 49 -26.54 -6.22 11.22
CA MET A 49 -27.80 -6.89 10.91
C MET A 49 -27.85 -8.27 11.54
N LYS A 50 -29.08 -8.66 11.85
CA LYS A 50 -29.47 -10.05 11.98
C LYS A 50 -29.90 -10.54 10.61
N TRP A 51 -29.30 -11.61 10.16
CA TRP A 51 -29.60 -12.20 8.85
C TRP A 51 -30.82 -13.10 8.92
N GLU A 52 -31.80 -12.82 8.09
CA GLU A 52 -32.99 -13.66 7.91
C GLU A 52 -32.99 -14.22 6.49
N GLU A 53 -32.99 -15.53 6.36
CA GLU A 53 -32.99 -16.21 5.07
C GLU A 53 -34.25 -15.87 4.26
N GLY A 54 -34.08 -15.53 3.00
CA GLY A 54 -35.18 -15.16 2.10
C GLY A 54 -35.63 -13.69 2.21
N VAL A 55 -35.07 -12.91 3.12
CA VAL A 55 -35.30 -11.47 3.21
C VAL A 55 -34.23 -10.74 2.40
N PRO A 56 -34.59 -9.81 1.46
CA PRO A 56 -33.63 -9.01 0.75
C PRO A 56 -32.73 -8.20 1.70
N PHE A 57 -31.47 -7.97 1.31
CA PHE A 57 -30.46 -7.29 2.14
C PHE A 57 -30.94 -5.93 2.68
N GLU A 58 -31.62 -5.14 1.84
CA GLU A 58 -32.17 -3.83 2.19
C GLU A 58 -33.28 -3.88 3.26
N ASN A 59 -33.90 -5.05 3.44
CA ASN A 59 -35.00 -5.29 4.38
C ASN A 59 -34.59 -6.07 5.64
N GLN A 60 -33.31 -6.41 5.76
CA GLN A 60 -32.78 -7.07 6.96
C GLN A 60 -32.90 -6.19 8.20
N THR A 61 -33.09 -6.80 9.36
CA THR A 61 -33.20 -6.09 10.62
C THR A 61 -31.86 -5.42 10.96
N LYS A 62 -31.85 -4.10 11.01
CA LYS A 62 -30.66 -3.30 11.38
C LYS A 62 -30.57 -3.15 12.89
N ILE A 63 -29.36 -3.27 13.40
CA ILE A 63 -29.03 -3.05 14.80
C ILE A 63 -28.36 -1.68 14.94
N THR A 64 -28.84 -0.87 15.88
CA THR A 64 -28.20 0.40 16.22
C THR A 64 -27.16 0.13 17.33
N LEU A 65 -25.94 0.58 17.11
CA LEU A 65 -24.86 0.43 18.09
C LEU A 65 -24.92 1.51 19.17
N THR A 66 -24.52 1.12 20.37
CA THR A 66 -24.12 2.01 21.44
C THR A 66 -22.64 2.43 21.27
N ASP A 67 -22.21 3.48 21.97
CA ASP A 67 -20.82 3.92 21.96
C ASP A 67 -19.86 2.81 22.43
N ASP A 68 -20.24 2.05 23.47
CA ASP A 68 -19.44 0.92 23.98
C ASP A 68 -19.26 -0.20 22.93
N GLU A 69 -20.26 -0.44 22.08
CA GLU A 69 -20.19 -1.43 21.01
C GLU A 69 -19.31 -0.94 19.84
N VAL A 70 -19.33 0.35 19.56
CA VAL A 70 -18.41 0.99 18.60
C VAL A 70 -16.97 0.86 19.09
N ASP A 71 -16.72 1.18 20.37
CA ASP A 71 -15.40 1.04 20.98
C ASP A 71 -14.90 -0.41 20.94
N ALA A 72 -15.78 -1.39 21.13
CA ALA A 72 -15.42 -2.81 21.02
C ALA A 72 -14.99 -3.20 19.60
N ILE A 73 -15.65 -2.67 18.58
CA ILE A 73 -15.26 -2.86 17.18
C ILE A 73 -13.88 -2.26 16.92
N GLU A 74 -13.66 -1.03 17.35
CA GLU A 74 -12.38 -0.33 17.15
C GLU A 74 -11.23 -1.03 17.86
N GLN A 75 -11.43 -1.48 19.09
CA GLN A 75 -10.45 -2.28 19.83
C GLN A 75 -10.16 -3.61 19.13
N TYR A 76 -11.17 -4.27 18.58
CA TYR A 76 -10.95 -5.50 17.82
C TYR A 76 -10.08 -5.25 16.58
N ILE A 77 -10.35 -4.19 15.84
CA ILE A 77 -9.55 -3.80 14.67
C ILE A 77 -8.11 -3.49 15.10
N GLU A 78 -7.92 -2.71 16.16
CA GLU A 78 -6.60 -2.31 16.64
C GLU A 78 -5.77 -3.52 17.09
N ASN A 79 -6.38 -4.47 17.80
CA ASN A 79 -5.71 -5.66 18.31
C ASN A 79 -5.54 -6.77 17.25
N SER A 80 -6.21 -6.66 16.11
CA SER A 80 -6.10 -7.66 15.05
C SER A 80 -4.75 -7.59 14.37
N ALA A 81 -4.17 -8.75 14.07
CA ALA A 81 -2.93 -8.88 13.30
C ALA A 81 -3.20 -9.57 11.96
N PRO A 82 -2.43 -9.24 10.92
CA PRO A 82 -2.54 -9.96 9.65
C PRO A 82 -2.18 -11.44 9.83
N PRO A 83 -2.73 -12.34 8.99
CA PRO A 83 -2.34 -13.75 9.00
C PRO A 83 -0.83 -13.91 8.81
N GLU A 84 -0.28 -14.95 9.44
CA GLU A 84 1.12 -15.30 9.25
C GLU A 84 1.43 -15.55 7.76
N GLY A 85 2.49 -14.95 7.25
CA GLY A 85 2.92 -15.07 5.84
C GLY A 85 2.25 -14.11 4.86
N VAL A 86 1.32 -13.26 5.31
CA VAL A 86 0.78 -12.19 4.45
C VAL A 86 1.80 -11.06 4.34
N ASN A 87 2.31 -10.85 3.14
CA ASN A 87 3.17 -9.70 2.83
C ASN A 87 2.31 -8.49 2.49
N LEU A 88 2.10 -7.62 3.47
CA LEU A 88 1.28 -6.41 3.32
C LEU A 88 1.91 -5.37 2.38
N ASN A 89 3.21 -5.46 2.12
CA ASN A 89 3.89 -4.55 1.20
C ASN A 89 3.30 -4.63 -0.23
N ASN A 90 2.77 -5.79 -0.61
CA ASN A 90 2.14 -5.96 -1.93
C ASN A 90 0.95 -5.02 -2.15
N GLN A 91 0.24 -4.62 -1.09
CA GLN A 91 -0.88 -3.67 -1.20
C GLN A 91 -0.43 -2.27 -1.63
N TYR A 92 0.81 -1.91 -1.33
CA TYR A 92 1.38 -0.61 -1.63
C TYR A 92 2.39 -0.64 -2.78
N SER A 93 2.52 -1.80 -3.44
CA SER A 93 3.47 -1.97 -4.54
C SER A 93 3.26 -0.96 -5.66
N GLU A 94 2.01 -0.70 -6.04
CA GLU A 94 1.68 0.28 -7.09
C GLU A 94 2.05 1.71 -6.70
N GLU A 95 1.84 2.07 -5.42
CA GLU A 95 2.20 3.38 -4.90
C GLU A 95 3.73 3.56 -4.87
N LEU A 96 4.46 2.54 -4.43
CA LEU A 96 5.93 2.55 -4.46
C LEU A 96 6.47 2.61 -5.88
N VAL A 97 5.90 1.86 -6.82
CA VAL A 97 6.27 1.93 -8.24
C VAL A 97 6.06 3.33 -8.80
N LYS A 98 4.97 4.00 -8.42
CA LYS A 98 4.74 5.40 -8.79
C LYS A 98 5.83 6.32 -8.23
N LEU A 99 6.21 6.16 -6.97
CA LEU A 99 7.30 6.92 -6.37
C LEU A 99 8.63 6.68 -7.09
N VAL A 100 8.97 5.42 -7.40
CA VAL A 100 10.16 5.08 -8.20
C VAL A 100 10.17 5.86 -9.51
N ASN A 101 9.06 5.80 -10.24
CA ASN A 101 8.92 6.49 -11.52
C ASN A 101 9.05 8.01 -11.36
N ASP A 102 8.52 8.60 -10.28
CA ASP A 102 8.65 10.03 -10.00
C ASP A 102 10.10 10.43 -9.71
N TYR A 103 10.86 9.59 -9.00
CA TYR A 103 12.30 9.81 -8.77
C TYR A 103 13.09 9.72 -10.08
N VAL A 104 12.85 8.71 -10.90
CA VAL A 104 13.50 8.51 -12.19
C VAL A 104 13.18 9.67 -13.14
N ASN A 105 11.92 10.07 -13.26
CA ASN A 105 11.49 11.14 -14.13
C ASN A 105 12.14 12.49 -13.78
N ARG A 106 12.30 12.76 -12.46
CA ARG A 106 13.05 13.95 -12.02
C ARG A 106 14.49 13.95 -12.51
N GLN A 107 15.17 12.80 -12.52
CA GLN A 107 16.52 12.67 -13.03
C GLN A 107 16.56 12.85 -14.56
N ILE A 108 15.67 12.18 -15.29
CA ILE A 108 15.53 12.31 -16.74
C ILE A 108 15.41 13.78 -17.14
N GLN A 109 14.49 14.52 -16.51
CA GLN A 109 14.24 15.92 -16.78
C GLN A 109 15.43 16.82 -16.41
N SER A 110 16.12 16.52 -15.29
CA SER A 110 17.25 17.29 -14.81
C SER A 110 18.43 17.26 -15.77
N TYR A 111 18.58 16.21 -16.56
CA TYR A 111 19.59 16.09 -17.62
C TYR A 111 19.11 16.54 -19.01
N GLY A 112 17.87 17.04 -19.09
CA GLY A 112 17.32 17.58 -20.35
C GLY A 112 16.78 16.52 -21.30
N PHE A 113 16.62 15.29 -20.86
CA PHE A 113 15.93 14.26 -21.65
C PHE A 113 14.41 14.43 -21.54
N THR A 114 13.71 14.03 -22.58
CA THR A 114 12.25 14.16 -22.67
C THR A 114 11.53 12.86 -22.26
N SER A 115 12.25 11.73 -22.28
CA SER A 115 11.69 10.41 -21.95
C SER A 115 12.79 9.40 -21.58
N ASP A 116 12.37 8.33 -20.93
CA ASP A 116 13.18 7.14 -20.65
C ASP A 116 13.69 6.46 -21.94
N VAL A 117 12.88 6.43 -23.00
CA VAL A 117 13.26 5.89 -24.30
C VAL A 117 14.45 6.66 -24.88
N GLU A 118 14.46 7.98 -24.76
CA GLU A 118 15.57 8.83 -25.19
C GLU A 118 16.83 8.52 -24.38
N VAL A 119 16.71 8.36 -23.06
CA VAL A 119 17.83 7.99 -22.18
C VAL A 119 18.43 6.66 -22.58
N VAL A 120 17.59 5.64 -22.79
CA VAL A 120 18.04 4.31 -23.22
C VAL A 120 18.74 4.37 -24.56
N ALA A 121 18.18 5.11 -25.53
CA ALA A 121 18.77 5.26 -26.86
C ALA A 121 20.12 6.00 -26.81
N ALA A 122 20.23 7.02 -25.97
CA ALA A 122 21.46 7.79 -25.79
C ALA A 122 22.54 7.00 -25.05
N GLY A 123 22.16 6.26 -23.98
CA GLY A 123 23.08 5.53 -23.10
C GLY A 123 23.59 4.20 -23.64
N ARG A 124 22.97 3.64 -24.69
CA ARG A 124 23.34 2.33 -25.24
C ARG A 124 24.80 2.26 -25.66
N GLU A 125 25.36 1.06 -25.68
CA GLU A 125 26.72 0.82 -26.17
C GLU A 125 26.83 1.19 -27.65
N GLY A 126 27.93 1.89 -28.02
CA GLY A 126 28.17 2.36 -29.38
C GLY A 126 27.39 3.63 -29.77
N SER A 127 26.57 4.21 -28.89
CA SER A 127 25.85 5.45 -29.18
C SER A 127 26.85 6.64 -29.35
N ASN A 128 26.60 7.44 -30.37
CA ASN A 128 27.31 8.72 -30.58
C ASN A 128 26.52 9.92 -30.05
N HIS A 129 25.51 9.70 -29.21
CA HIS A 129 24.70 10.79 -28.67
C HIS A 129 25.55 11.74 -27.80
N PRO A 130 25.43 13.07 -27.95
CA PRO A 130 26.23 14.04 -27.17
C PRO A 130 26.08 13.86 -25.65
N LEU A 131 24.90 13.49 -25.19
CA LEU A 131 24.59 13.26 -23.76
C LEU A 131 24.72 11.79 -23.32
N ARG A 132 25.52 10.98 -24.02
CA ARG A 132 25.70 9.56 -23.71
C ARG A 132 26.16 9.31 -22.27
N SER A 133 27.10 10.14 -21.80
CA SER A 133 27.61 10.01 -20.42
C SER A 133 26.53 10.27 -19.38
N ASP A 134 25.72 11.29 -19.61
CA ASP A 134 24.62 11.66 -18.70
C ASP A 134 23.51 10.63 -18.76
N ALA A 135 23.19 10.11 -19.94
CA ALA A 135 22.23 9.02 -20.09
C ALA A 135 22.63 7.77 -19.29
N ARG A 136 23.92 7.39 -19.31
CA ARG A 136 24.42 6.27 -18.49
C ARG A 136 24.27 6.50 -17.00
N ARG A 137 24.53 7.69 -16.52
CA ARG A 137 24.33 8.05 -15.11
C ARG A 137 22.86 7.95 -14.70
N VAL A 138 21.96 8.40 -15.58
CA VAL A 138 20.51 8.24 -15.34
C VAL A 138 20.10 6.77 -15.29
N LEU A 139 20.65 5.91 -16.16
CA LEU A 139 20.41 4.47 -16.14
C LEU A 139 20.97 3.80 -14.87
N GLU A 140 22.16 4.17 -14.43
CA GLU A 140 22.74 3.69 -13.17
C GLU A 140 21.88 4.11 -11.97
N TYR A 141 21.34 5.32 -11.96
CA TYR A 141 20.41 5.77 -10.93
C TYR A 141 19.09 5.00 -11.00
N TYR A 142 18.58 4.73 -12.20
CA TYR A 142 17.39 3.91 -12.42
C TYR A 142 17.55 2.53 -11.78
N ASP A 143 18.65 1.85 -12.04
CA ASP A 143 18.93 0.54 -11.45
C ASP A 143 19.06 0.62 -9.92
N ALA A 144 19.70 1.67 -9.41
CA ALA A 144 19.85 1.88 -7.97
C ALA A 144 18.53 2.11 -7.25
N ILE A 145 17.63 2.94 -7.78
CA ILE A 145 16.32 3.21 -7.16
C ILE A 145 15.40 2.00 -7.20
N TRP A 146 15.46 1.18 -8.27
CA TRP A 146 14.75 -0.08 -8.33
C TRP A 146 15.27 -1.11 -7.32
N ASN A 147 16.57 -1.12 -7.04
CA ASN A 147 17.14 -1.94 -5.97
C ASN A 147 16.63 -1.51 -4.59
N VAL A 148 16.49 -0.20 -4.34
CA VAL A 148 15.83 0.30 -3.11
C VAL A 148 14.41 -0.23 -3.00
N TYR A 149 13.62 -0.13 -4.07
CA TYR A 149 12.26 -0.68 -4.12
C TYR A 149 12.25 -2.18 -3.77
N LEU A 150 13.08 -2.98 -4.44
CA LEU A 150 13.12 -4.43 -4.22
C LEU A 150 13.52 -4.79 -2.78
N ASN A 151 14.49 -4.08 -2.20
CA ASN A 151 14.91 -4.31 -0.82
C ASN A 151 13.78 -4.02 0.17
N ILE A 152 13.08 -2.90 -0.01
CA ILE A 152 11.95 -2.52 0.85
C ILE A 152 10.78 -3.49 0.70
N MET A 153 10.49 -3.95 -0.53
CA MET A 153 9.43 -4.93 -0.77
C MET A 153 9.72 -6.31 -0.14
N ASN A 154 10.98 -6.63 0.11
CA ASN A 154 11.39 -7.85 0.81
C ASN A 154 11.35 -7.72 2.34
N GLU A 155 11.24 -6.52 2.87
CA GLU A 155 11.11 -6.29 4.31
C GLU A 155 9.63 -6.24 4.70
N VAL A 156 9.28 -6.90 5.81
CA VAL A 156 7.93 -6.81 6.36
C VAL A 156 7.79 -5.48 7.09
N LYS A 157 6.88 -4.63 6.63
CA LYS A 157 6.54 -3.36 7.28
C LYS A 157 5.16 -3.44 7.92
N GLU A 158 5.05 -2.88 9.10
CA GLU A 158 3.78 -2.89 9.85
C GLU A 158 2.82 -1.80 9.37
N THR A 159 3.35 -0.69 8.84
CA THR A 159 2.54 0.44 8.39
C THR A 159 2.97 0.94 7.02
N ARG A 160 2.00 1.50 6.27
CA ARG A 160 2.26 2.21 5.02
C ARG A 160 3.24 3.37 5.21
N GLU A 161 3.10 4.09 6.33
CA GLU A 161 3.97 5.25 6.60
C GLU A 161 5.42 4.83 6.79
N ASP A 162 5.68 3.72 7.46
CA ASP A 162 7.04 3.21 7.63
C ASP A 162 7.62 2.77 6.30
N LEU A 163 6.80 2.10 5.46
CA LEU A 163 7.20 1.70 4.12
C LEU A 163 7.64 2.90 3.27
N LEU A 164 6.85 3.99 3.27
CA LEU A 164 7.14 5.19 2.50
C LEU A 164 8.33 5.97 3.05
N LYS A 165 8.43 6.11 4.38
CA LYS A 165 9.56 6.77 5.03
C LYS A 165 10.87 6.05 4.75
N ASP A 166 10.89 4.73 4.82
CA ASP A 166 12.09 3.95 4.54
C ASP A 166 12.48 4.06 3.07
N PHE A 167 11.51 3.99 2.16
CA PHE A 167 11.80 4.20 0.75
C PHE A 167 12.42 5.57 0.50
N GLU A 168 11.82 6.64 1.00
CA GLU A 168 12.35 8.00 0.86
C GLU A 168 13.72 8.16 1.50
N PHE A 169 13.92 7.56 2.68
CA PHE A 169 15.21 7.60 3.36
C PHE A 169 16.32 6.99 2.52
N TYR A 170 16.13 5.78 1.99
CA TYR A 170 17.15 5.12 1.15
C TYR A 170 17.26 5.76 -0.23
N ALA A 171 16.18 6.18 -0.83
CA ALA A 171 16.19 6.88 -2.14
C ALA A 171 16.99 8.19 -2.08
N ASN A 172 16.86 8.94 -0.98
CA ASN A 172 17.59 10.19 -0.78
C ASN A 172 19.08 10.01 -0.47
N GLN A 173 19.51 8.79 -0.10
CA GLN A 173 20.92 8.44 0.09
C GLN A 173 21.61 8.07 -1.23
N LEU A 174 20.86 7.80 -2.29
CA LEU A 174 21.45 7.53 -3.59
C LEU A 174 22.19 8.75 -4.09
N PRO A 175 23.42 8.58 -4.64
CA PRO A 175 24.17 9.69 -5.18
C PRO A 175 23.36 10.37 -6.29
N ASN A 176 23.08 11.66 -6.12
CA ASN A 176 22.44 12.43 -7.18
C ASN A 176 23.41 12.50 -8.36
N PRO A 177 23.03 11.99 -9.54
CA PRO A 177 23.92 12.00 -10.71
C PRO A 177 24.47 13.39 -11.07
N GLN A 178 23.74 14.47 -10.76
CA GLN A 178 24.19 15.86 -10.99
C GLN A 178 25.26 16.33 -9.99
N GLN A 179 25.25 15.82 -8.76
CA GLN A 179 26.22 16.27 -7.74
C GLN A 179 27.65 15.77 -7.99
N SER A 180 27.82 14.74 -8.79
CA SER A 180 29.17 14.22 -9.14
C SER A 180 29.92 15.07 -10.16
N LEU A 181 29.33 16.18 -10.66
CA LEU A 181 29.96 17.09 -11.61
C LEU A 181 30.67 18.29 -10.96
N ILE A 182 30.61 18.43 -9.62
CA ILE A 182 31.23 19.51 -8.85
C ILE A 182 32.36 18.95 -7.96
N GLY A 183 33.11 18.01 -8.50
CA GLY A 183 34.30 17.45 -7.85
C GLY A 183 35.54 17.61 -8.69
#